data_ecee39a5bea2365a4c65a8c427e77864
#
_entry.id   ecee39a5bea2365a4c65a8c427e77864
#
_cell.length_a   1.000
_cell.length_b   1.000
_cell.length_c   1.000
_cell.angle_alpha   90.00
_cell.angle_beta   90.00
_cell.angle_gamma   90.00
#
_symmetry.space_group_name_H-M   'P 1'
#
loop_
_entity.id
_entity.type
_entity.pdbx_description
1 polymer ?
#
loop_
_entity_poly.entity_id
_entity_poly.type
_entity_poly.pdbx_seq_one_letter_code
_entity_poly.pdbx_strand_id
1 'polypeptide(L)'
;IKSVYTSIYDFTSSSYLAKSILVFEGLLVRKKGVGTKIAHKSIIGGVKNWLSFSQEMKMLGIEIRNFELHICWKKPNEEIRNFFGIDTKQQVKCIVLERVRGKKEYPFVYFISYFNPKIPLTGEEDFTRPLYELLEKDYNIIVKTSKEKISASLAGERIAEKLDIKASDPILIRQRHVYDINQIPIEYNIGYYRADSFTYTIEAER
;
A
#
# COMPACT_ATOMS: atom_id res chain seq x y z
N ILE A 1 0.74 10.71 55.84
CA ILE A 1 1.64 11.05 54.73
C ILE A 1 2.27 9.76 54.11
N LYS A 2 2.75 8.78 54.91
CA LYS A 2 3.30 7.53 54.39
C LYS A 2 2.31 6.69 53.54
N SER A 3 1.04 6.65 53.91
CA SER A 3 -0.01 5.85 53.22
C SER A 3 -0.30 6.36 51.80
N VAL A 4 -0.24 7.66 51.54
CA VAL A 4 -0.53 8.25 50.23
C VAL A 4 0.63 7.98 49.24
N TYR A 5 1.87 8.03 49.72
CA TYR A 5 3.04 7.72 48.90
C TYR A 5 3.09 6.25 48.45
N THR A 6 2.72 5.31 49.32
CA THR A 6 2.66 3.89 48.96
C THR A 6 1.62 3.64 47.87
N SER A 7 0.46 4.25 47.93
CA SER A 7 -0.61 4.10 46.93
C SER A 7 -0.24 4.67 45.58
N ILE A 8 0.50 5.80 45.54
CA ILE A 8 0.98 6.39 44.26
C ILE A 8 2.07 5.53 43.61
N TYR A 9 2.97 4.94 44.41
CA TYR A 9 4.02 4.05 43.90
C TYR A 9 3.44 2.75 43.33
N ASP A 10 2.43 2.16 43.98
CA ASP A 10 1.77 0.97 43.49
C ASP A 10 0.99 1.23 42.20
N PHE A 11 0.34 2.40 42.08
CA PHE A 11 -0.40 2.78 40.87
C PHE A 11 0.54 3.05 39.68
N THR A 12 1.69 3.70 39.90
CA THR A 12 2.68 3.95 38.83
C THR A 12 3.40 2.68 38.39
N SER A 13 3.74 1.80 39.33
CA SER A 13 4.40 0.52 39.03
C SER A 13 3.44 -0.44 38.30
N SER A 14 2.18 -0.51 38.70
CA SER A 14 1.14 -1.28 38.00
C SER A 14 0.89 -0.77 36.57
N SER A 15 0.80 0.54 36.39
CA SER A 15 0.67 1.16 35.06
C SER A 15 1.89 0.92 34.16
N TYR A 16 3.09 0.93 34.75
CA TYR A 16 4.34 0.64 34.02
C TYR A 16 4.39 -0.82 33.59
N LEU A 17 4.02 -1.76 34.49
CA LEU A 17 3.98 -3.19 34.20
C LEU A 17 2.95 -3.51 33.11
N ALA A 18 1.74 -2.95 33.20
CA ALA A 18 0.71 -3.10 32.19
C ALA A 18 1.18 -2.60 30.81
N LYS A 19 1.81 -1.41 30.74
CA LYS A 19 2.40 -0.89 29.49
C LYS A 19 3.54 -1.78 28.97
N SER A 20 4.34 -2.37 29.87
CA SER A 20 5.44 -3.24 29.46
C SER A 20 4.95 -4.57 28.91
N ILE A 21 3.86 -5.12 29.47
CA ILE A 21 3.17 -6.30 28.91
C ILE A 21 2.64 -5.99 27.51
N LEU A 22 1.96 -4.87 27.33
CA LEU A 22 1.43 -4.46 26.04
C LEU A 22 2.53 -4.18 25.00
N VAL A 23 3.72 -3.73 25.43
CA VAL A 23 4.90 -3.62 24.55
C VAL A 23 5.42 -4.99 24.18
N PHE A 24 5.50 -5.93 25.14
CA PHE A 24 5.93 -7.31 24.90
C PHE A 24 4.97 -8.06 23.95
N GLU A 25 3.66 -7.83 24.09
CA GLU A 25 2.63 -8.36 23.20
C GLU A 25 2.58 -7.65 21.83
N GLY A 26 3.44 -6.65 21.60
CA GLY A 26 3.46 -5.89 20.34
C GLY A 26 2.27 -4.97 20.13
N LEU A 27 1.49 -4.68 21.16
CA LEU A 27 0.36 -3.76 21.12
C LEU A 27 0.77 -2.29 21.34
N LEU A 28 1.93 -2.07 21.95
CA LEU A 28 2.53 -0.77 22.14
C LEU A 28 3.99 -0.78 21.67
N VAL A 29 4.44 0.38 21.16
CA VAL A 29 5.85 0.64 20.84
C VAL A 29 6.37 1.75 21.75
N ARG A 30 7.51 1.48 22.43
CA ARG A 30 8.19 2.47 23.28
C ARG A 30 9.43 2.98 22.55
N LYS A 31 9.53 4.29 22.37
CA LYS A 31 10.71 4.94 21.77
C LYS A 31 11.27 5.96 22.76
N LYS A 32 12.56 5.84 23.06
CA LYS A 32 13.26 6.78 23.98
C LYS A 32 13.12 8.21 23.47
N GLY A 33 12.71 9.13 24.33
CA GLY A 33 12.50 10.54 23.98
C GLY A 33 11.17 10.87 23.30
N VAL A 34 10.40 9.86 22.84
CA VAL A 34 9.13 10.05 22.12
C VAL A 34 7.93 9.55 22.92
N GLY A 35 8.16 8.60 23.86
CA GLY A 35 7.13 8.00 24.70
C GLY A 35 6.65 6.64 24.20
N THR A 36 5.45 6.23 24.68
CA THR A 36 4.79 4.97 24.31
C THR A 36 3.59 5.29 23.43
N LYS A 37 3.52 4.65 22.25
CA LYS A 37 2.42 4.78 21.29
C LYS A 37 1.78 3.42 21.05
N ILE A 38 0.54 3.41 20.59
CA ILE A 38 -0.12 2.18 20.11
C ILE A 38 0.71 1.66 18.92
N ALA A 39 1.08 0.37 18.99
CA ALA A 39 1.72 -0.27 17.84
C ALA A 39 0.69 -0.40 16.72
N HIS A 40 1.02 0.09 15.53
CA HIS A 40 0.24 -0.26 14.36
C HIS A 40 0.51 -1.73 14.05
N LYS A 41 -0.53 -2.58 14.13
CA LYS A 41 -0.41 -3.97 13.72
C LYS A 41 -0.07 -3.98 12.23
N SER A 42 1.15 -4.38 11.89
CA SER A 42 1.60 -4.45 10.51
C SER A 42 0.66 -5.35 9.71
N ILE A 43 0.30 -4.92 8.52
CA ILE A 43 -0.44 -5.70 7.55
C ILE A 43 0.57 -6.64 6.90
N ILE A 44 0.37 -7.95 7.06
CA ILE A 44 1.27 -8.96 6.49
C ILE A 44 0.65 -9.42 5.19
N GLY A 45 1.20 -8.98 4.07
CA GLY A 45 0.90 -9.49 2.72
C GLY A 45 1.78 -10.68 2.36
N GLY A 46 1.33 -11.58 1.49
CA GLY A 46 2.08 -12.78 1.13
C GLY A 46 1.87 -13.22 -0.34
N VAL A 47 2.81 -14.01 -0.89
CA VAL A 47 2.91 -14.37 -2.32
C VAL A 47 2.65 -15.85 -2.60
N LYS A 48 1.85 -16.55 -1.83
CA LYS A 48 1.45 -17.92 -2.23
C LYS A 48 0.52 -17.93 -3.44
N ASN A 49 -0.37 -16.93 -3.54
CA ASN A 49 -1.23 -16.70 -4.69
C ASN A 49 -1.30 -15.20 -4.95
N TRP A 50 -1.09 -14.79 -6.20
CA TRP A 50 -1.22 -13.40 -6.56
C TRP A 50 -2.67 -12.93 -6.36
N LEU A 51 -2.84 -11.91 -5.52
CA LEU A 51 -4.12 -11.29 -5.21
C LEU A 51 -4.07 -9.80 -5.56
N SER A 52 -5.20 -9.25 -5.98
CA SER A 52 -5.34 -7.80 -6.02
C SER A 52 -5.25 -7.23 -4.60
N PHE A 53 -4.84 -5.97 -4.47
CA PHE A 53 -4.78 -5.31 -3.17
C PHE A 53 -6.10 -5.39 -2.40
N SER A 54 -7.24 -5.23 -3.07
CA SER A 54 -8.55 -5.33 -2.43
C SER A 54 -8.86 -6.74 -1.93
N GLN A 55 -8.48 -7.78 -2.69
CA GLN A 55 -8.63 -9.18 -2.27
C GLN A 55 -7.68 -9.50 -1.11
N GLU A 56 -6.42 -9.05 -1.17
CA GLU A 56 -5.43 -9.22 -0.11
C GLU A 56 -5.94 -8.62 1.21
N MET A 57 -6.44 -7.39 1.19
CA MET A 57 -6.98 -6.73 2.38
C MET A 57 -8.25 -7.42 2.90
N LYS A 58 -9.14 -7.85 2.01
CA LYS A 58 -10.34 -8.60 2.38
C LYS A 58 -10.01 -9.92 3.09
N MET A 59 -9.01 -10.67 2.58
CA MET A 59 -8.56 -11.92 3.24
C MET A 59 -7.95 -11.66 4.63
N LEU A 60 -7.30 -10.52 4.82
CA LEU A 60 -6.75 -10.11 6.11
C LEU A 60 -7.81 -9.52 7.05
N GLY A 61 -9.08 -9.44 6.63
CA GLY A 61 -10.16 -8.84 7.41
C GLY A 61 -10.00 -7.33 7.59
N ILE A 62 -9.27 -6.67 6.69
CA ILE A 62 -9.00 -5.23 6.77
C ILE A 62 -9.94 -4.49 5.84
N GLU A 63 -10.78 -3.63 6.44
CA GLU A 63 -11.61 -2.70 5.69
C GLU A 63 -10.76 -1.54 5.17
N ILE A 64 -10.84 -1.29 3.85
CA ILE A 64 -10.05 -0.27 3.17
C ILE A 64 -10.92 0.92 2.80
N ARG A 65 -10.43 2.11 3.15
CA ARG A 65 -10.95 3.40 2.73
C ARG A 65 -10.08 4.02 1.64
N ASN A 66 -10.70 4.65 0.64
CA ASN A 66 -10.02 5.55 -0.28
C ASN A 66 -9.99 6.95 0.36
N PHE A 67 -8.78 7.51 0.55
CA PHE A 67 -8.58 8.89 1.01
C PHE A 67 -8.54 9.84 -0.18
N GLU A 68 -7.87 9.41 -1.25
CA GLU A 68 -7.80 10.13 -2.51
C GLU A 68 -7.98 9.16 -3.69
N LEU A 69 -8.63 9.64 -4.74
CA LEU A 69 -8.73 9.00 -6.04
C LEU A 69 -8.64 10.08 -7.10
N HIS A 70 -7.63 9.98 -7.95
CA HIS A 70 -7.40 10.93 -9.02
C HIS A 70 -7.11 10.19 -10.33
N ILE A 71 -7.72 10.66 -11.42
CA ILE A 71 -7.57 10.09 -12.76
C ILE A 71 -7.05 11.19 -13.66
N CYS A 72 -6.03 10.90 -14.44
CA CYS A 72 -5.48 11.82 -15.41
C CYS A 72 -4.83 11.10 -16.58
N TRP A 73 -4.54 11.85 -17.64
CA TRP A 73 -3.80 11.37 -18.80
C TRP A 73 -2.37 11.85 -18.76
N LYS A 74 -1.39 10.94 -18.71
CA LYS A 74 0.03 11.27 -18.67
C LYS A 74 0.80 10.62 -19.82
N LYS A 75 1.83 11.30 -20.31
CA LYS A 75 2.80 10.68 -21.21
C LYS A 75 3.60 9.64 -20.40
N PRO A 76 3.70 8.39 -20.87
CA PRO A 76 4.51 7.37 -20.21
C PRO A 76 6.00 7.70 -20.37
N ASN A 77 6.80 7.41 -19.34
CA ASN A 77 8.25 7.43 -19.43
C ASN A 77 8.76 6.24 -20.24
N GLU A 78 10.06 6.14 -20.45
CA GLU A 78 10.69 5.10 -21.26
C GLU A 78 10.43 3.69 -20.69
N GLU A 79 10.51 3.49 -19.38
CA GLU A 79 10.25 2.21 -18.74
C GLU A 79 8.81 1.71 -18.97
N ILE A 80 7.81 2.60 -18.82
CA ILE A 80 6.41 2.29 -19.05
C ILE A 80 6.13 2.04 -20.52
N ARG A 81 6.78 2.80 -21.43
CA ARG A 81 6.68 2.59 -22.88
C ARG A 81 7.19 1.21 -23.26
N ASN A 82 8.38 0.86 -22.78
CA ASN A 82 8.99 -0.45 -23.03
C ASN A 82 8.10 -1.59 -22.50
N PHE A 83 7.53 -1.41 -21.31
CA PHE A 83 6.62 -2.39 -20.74
C PHE A 83 5.36 -2.62 -21.59
N PHE A 84 4.74 -1.56 -22.12
CA PHE A 84 3.54 -1.66 -22.96
C PHE A 84 3.82 -1.88 -24.44
N GLY A 85 5.07 -1.90 -24.86
CA GLY A 85 5.46 -2.01 -26.27
C GLY A 85 5.02 -0.81 -27.12
N ILE A 86 5.10 0.40 -26.53
CA ILE A 86 4.76 1.65 -27.22
C ILE A 86 6.00 2.20 -27.95
N ASP A 87 5.91 2.33 -29.26
CA ASP A 87 6.98 2.93 -30.07
C ASP A 87 7.32 4.34 -29.59
N THR A 88 8.61 4.67 -29.54
CA THR A 88 9.12 5.97 -29.12
C THR A 88 8.58 7.13 -29.97
N LYS A 89 8.27 6.89 -31.23
CA LYS A 89 7.73 7.87 -32.18
C LYS A 89 6.23 8.16 -31.94
N GLN A 90 5.50 7.28 -31.24
CA GLN A 90 4.09 7.46 -30.98
C GLN A 90 3.85 8.50 -29.87
N GLN A 91 3.01 9.51 -30.13
CA GLN A 91 2.60 10.50 -29.12
C GLN A 91 1.37 9.97 -28.36
N VAL A 92 1.57 8.98 -27.48
CA VAL A 92 0.51 8.31 -26.73
C VAL A 92 0.50 8.82 -25.29
N LYS A 93 -0.71 8.98 -24.74
CA LYS A 93 -0.95 9.16 -23.30
C LYS A 93 -1.58 7.89 -22.72
N CYS A 94 -1.21 7.55 -21.51
CA CYS A 94 -1.85 6.50 -20.72
C CYS A 94 -2.83 7.14 -19.73
N ILE A 95 -3.94 6.47 -19.46
CA ILE A 95 -4.72 6.76 -18.24
C ILE A 95 -3.86 6.38 -17.04
N VAL A 96 -3.84 7.27 -16.07
CA VAL A 96 -3.17 7.10 -14.79
C VAL A 96 -4.18 7.24 -13.68
N LEU A 97 -4.29 6.20 -12.88
CA LEU A 97 -5.11 6.17 -11.68
C LEU A 97 -4.19 6.30 -10.46
N GLU A 98 -4.35 7.38 -9.73
CA GLU A 98 -3.67 7.61 -8.46
C GLU A 98 -4.65 7.39 -7.31
N ARG A 99 -4.28 6.58 -6.33
CA ARG A 99 -5.13 6.28 -5.17
C ARG A 99 -4.32 6.29 -3.88
N VAL A 100 -4.80 7.04 -2.90
CA VAL A 100 -4.33 6.94 -1.52
C VAL A 100 -5.32 6.11 -0.74
N ARG A 101 -4.87 4.99 -0.18
CA ARG A 101 -5.73 4.01 0.49
C ARG A 101 -5.18 3.66 1.87
N GLY A 102 -6.08 3.28 2.76
CA GLY A 102 -5.68 2.95 4.13
C GLY A 102 -6.80 2.35 4.95
N LYS A 103 -6.54 2.20 6.24
CA LYS A 103 -7.57 1.93 7.26
C LYS A 103 -8.40 3.20 7.48
N LYS A 104 -9.47 3.08 8.25
CA LYS A 104 -10.35 4.23 8.56
C LYS A 104 -9.57 5.41 9.15
N GLU A 105 -8.56 5.13 9.96
CA GLU A 105 -7.84 6.10 10.78
C GLU A 105 -6.71 6.81 10.03
N TYR A 106 -6.07 6.15 9.06
CA TYR A 106 -4.90 6.69 8.38
C TYR A 106 -4.61 6.00 7.04
N PRO A 107 -4.02 6.73 6.06
CA PRO A 107 -3.52 6.14 4.83
C PRO A 107 -2.26 5.32 5.10
N PHE A 108 -2.07 4.21 4.39
CA PHE A 108 -0.84 3.42 4.47
C PHE A 108 -0.26 3.02 3.12
N VAL A 109 -0.96 3.29 2.03
CA VAL A 109 -0.46 3.04 0.68
C VAL A 109 -0.92 4.10 -0.31
N TYR A 110 0.02 4.54 -1.17
CA TYR A 110 -0.24 5.37 -2.33
C TYR A 110 0.10 4.59 -3.60
N PHE A 111 -0.88 4.42 -4.48
CA PHE A 111 -0.74 3.74 -5.76
C PHE A 111 -0.72 4.72 -6.91
N ILE A 112 0.13 4.42 -7.90
CA ILE A 112 0.12 5.04 -9.23
C ILE A 112 0.05 3.91 -10.25
N SER A 113 -1.08 3.80 -10.95
CA SER A 113 -1.35 2.78 -11.96
C SER A 113 -1.41 3.40 -13.35
N TYR A 114 -0.52 3.00 -14.24
CA TYR A 114 -0.61 3.33 -15.67
C TYR A 114 -1.28 2.17 -16.39
N PHE A 115 -2.27 2.47 -17.23
CA PHE A 115 -2.96 1.45 -18.03
C PHE A 115 -2.45 1.43 -19.47
N ASN A 116 -2.43 0.22 -20.05
CA ASN A 116 -2.11 0.07 -21.46
C ASN A 116 -3.09 0.89 -22.30
N PRO A 117 -2.60 1.80 -23.17
CA PRO A 117 -3.47 2.66 -23.97
C PRO A 117 -4.31 1.91 -25.02
N LYS A 118 -4.07 0.62 -25.23
CA LYS A 118 -4.91 -0.25 -26.07
C LYS A 118 -6.20 -0.70 -25.36
N ILE A 119 -6.28 -0.54 -24.05
CA ILE A 119 -7.51 -0.78 -23.28
C ILE A 119 -8.39 0.46 -23.47
N PRO A 120 -9.65 0.31 -23.88
CA PRO A 120 -10.52 1.46 -24.19
C PRO A 120 -11.10 2.10 -22.91
N LEU A 121 -10.26 2.32 -21.90
CA LEU A 121 -10.63 3.08 -20.71
C LEU A 121 -10.87 4.54 -21.09
N THR A 122 -11.93 5.15 -20.57
CA THR A 122 -12.32 6.53 -20.80
C THR A 122 -11.83 7.48 -19.71
N GLY A 123 -11.62 6.97 -18.50
CA GLY A 123 -11.34 7.73 -17.29
C GLY A 123 -12.61 8.10 -16.51
N GLU A 124 -13.78 7.70 -17.00
CA GLU A 124 -15.09 7.95 -16.37
C GLU A 124 -15.63 6.72 -15.63
N GLU A 125 -14.86 5.62 -15.63
CA GLU A 125 -15.21 4.39 -14.93
C GLU A 125 -15.27 4.61 -13.41
N ASP A 126 -16.12 3.84 -12.73
CA ASP A 126 -16.18 3.85 -11.27
C ASP A 126 -14.97 3.11 -10.65
N PHE A 127 -13.84 3.81 -10.55
CA PHE A 127 -12.62 3.29 -9.94
C PHE A 127 -12.68 3.16 -8.39
N THR A 128 -13.82 3.39 -7.76
CA THR A 128 -14.04 3.03 -6.35
C THR A 128 -14.22 1.51 -6.21
N ARG A 129 -14.69 0.85 -7.27
CA ARG A 129 -14.79 -0.60 -7.39
C ARG A 129 -13.41 -1.28 -7.33
N PRO A 130 -13.32 -2.56 -6.94
CA PRO A 130 -12.10 -3.34 -7.10
C PRO A 130 -11.65 -3.33 -8.58
N LEU A 131 -10.43 -2.84 -8.82
CA LEU A 131 -9.93 -2.55 -10.18
C LEU A 131 -10.03 -3.74 -11.14
N TYR A 132 -9.60 -4.93 -10.70
CA TYR A 132 -9.60 -6.09 -11.61
C TYR A 132 -10.97 -6.70 -11.83
N GLU A 133 -11.92 -6.49 -10.90
CA GLU A 133 -13.34 -6.80 -11.15
C GLU A 133 -13.94 -5.86 -12.19
N LEU A 134 -13.58 -4.58 -12.16
CA LEU A 134 -13.99 -3.61 -13.18
C LEU A 134 -13.44 -4.02 -14.54
N LEU A 135 -12.13 -4.31 -14.65
CA LEU A 135 -11.51 -4.73 -15.90
C LEU A 135 -12.14 -6.02 -16.48
N GLU A 136 -12.44 -6.99 -15.61
CA GLU A 136 -13.07 -8.24 -16.02
C GLU A 136 -14.51 -8.05 -16.48
N LYS A 137 -15.34 -7.35 -15.68
CA LYS A 137 -16.78 -7.22 -15.96
C LYS A 137 -17.09 -6.27 -17.11
N ASP A 138 -16.36 -5.14 -17.17
CA ASP A 138 -16.69 -4.06 -18.08
C ASP A 138 -15.88 -4.15 -19.40
N TYR A 139 -14.70 -4.80 -19.39
CA TYR A 139 -13.79 -4.88 -20.53
C TYR A 139 -13.42 -6.31 -20.94
N ASN A 140 -13.91 -7.33 -20.23
CA ASN A 140 -13.57 -8.75 -20.44
C ASN A 140 -12.06 -9.02 -20.37
N ILE A 141 -11.34 -8.27 -19.51
CA ILE A 141 -9.90 -8.41 -19.29
C ILE A 141 -9.68 -9.20 -18.01
N ILE A 142 -9.29 -10.46 -18.16
CA ILE A 142 -9.00 -11.35 -17.03
C ILE A 142 -7.53 -11.24 -16.69
N VAL A 143 -7.23 -10.56 -15.59
CA VAL A 143 -5.86 -10.41 -15.09
C VAL A 143 -5.39 -11.73 -14.48
N LYS A 144 -4.15 -12.18 -14.86
CA LYS A 144 -3.64 -13.50 -14.43
C LYS A 144 -2.25 -13.43 -13.78
N THR A 145 -1.35 -12.61 -14.29
CA THR A 145 0.06 -12.62 -13.85
C THR A 145 0.49 -11.26 -13.36
N SER A 146 1.20 -11.23 -12.24
CA SER A 146 1.92 -10.04 -11.76
C SER A 146 3.39 -10.39 -11.57
N LYS A 147 4.28 -9.67 -12.23
CA LYS A 147 5.73 -9.70 -11.97
C LYS A 147 6.07 -8.51 -11.08
N GLU A 148 6.73 -8.76 -9.98
CA GLU A 148 6.92 -7.75 -8.96
C GLU A 148 8.38 -7.49 -8.65
N LYS A 149 8.70 -6.22 -8.40
CA LYS A 149 9.97 -5.77 -7.84
C LYS A 149 9.67 -5.06 -6.52
N ILE A 150 10.41 -5.42 -5.49
CA ILE A 150 10.26 -4.81 -4.16
C ILE A 150 11.58 -4.13 -3.81
N SER A 151 11.47 -2.89 -3.36
CA SER A 151 12.59 -2.08 -2.90
C SER A 151 12.17 -1.21 -1.72
N ALA A 152 13.10 -0.49 -1.13
CA ALA A 152 12.84 0.45 -0.04
C ALA A 152 13.56 1.77 -0.29
N SER A 153 13.00 2.85 0.20
CA SER A 153 13.62 4.18 0.22
C SER A 153 13.08 5.02 1.37
N LEU A 154 13.58 6.24 1.51
CA LEU A 154 12.90 7.26 2.29
C LEU A 154 11.72 7.82 1.50
N ALA A 155 10.67 8.28 2.19
CA ALA A 155 9.44 8.77 1.56
C ALA A 155 9.68 9.98 0.64
N GLY A 156 10.53 10.92 1.05
CA GLY A 156 10.63 12.23 0.43
C GLY A 156 9.32 13.02 0.62
N GLU A 157 9.34 14.30 0.27
CA GLU A 157 8.23 15.22 0.55
C GLU A 157 6.90 14.78 -0.07
N ARG A 158 6.92 14.41 -1.36
CA ARG A 158 5.71 14.05 -2.10
C ARG A 158 4.98 12.84 -1.52
N ILE A 159 5.69 11.77 -1.18
CA ILE A 159 5.08 10.53 -0.67
C ILE A 159 4.70 10.71 0.80
N ALA A 160 5.49 11.46 1.54
CA ALA A 160 5.24 11.80 2.93
C ALA A 160 3.91 12.54 3.10
N GLU A 161 3.62 13.54 2.26
CA GLU A 161 2.35 14.26 2.22
C GLU A 161 1.17 13.32 1.95
N LYS A 162 1.29 12.42 0.96
CA LYS A 162 0.23 11.46 0.61
C LYS A 162 -0.06 10.44 1.69
N LEU A 163 0.95 10.03 2.45
CA LEU A 163 0.83 8.98 3.46
C LEU A 163 0.74 9.49 4.90
N ASP A 164 0.74 10.82 5.10
CA ASP A 164 0.74 11.47 6.41
C ASP A 164 1.88 10.94 7.31
N ILE A 165 3.12 11.01 6.78
CA ILE A 165 4.36 10.60 7.43
C ILE A 165 5.43 11.67 7.24
N LYS A 166 6.62 11.47 7.79
CA LYS A 166 7.75 12.37 7.56
C LYS A 166 8.51 11.99 6.29
N ALA A 167 9.11 12.98 5.63
CA ALA A 167 9.96 12.74 4.45
C ALA A 167 11.14 11.79 4.72
N SER A 168 11.60 11.74 5.97
CA SER A 168 12.66 10.82 6.45
C SER A 168 12.18 9.44 6.84
N ASP A 169 10.87 9.18 6.83
CA ASP A 169 10.35 7.87 7.22
C ASP A 169 10.57 6.85 6.09
N PRO A 170 10.87 5.59 6.43
CA PRO A 170 11.07 4.55 5.45
C PRO A 170 9.75 4.12 4.81
N ILE A 171 9.82 3.80 3.52
CA ILE A 171 8.72 3.22 2.75
C ILE A 171 9.17 1.96 2.02
N LEU A 172 8.24 1.02 1.85
CA LEU A 172 8.38 -0.10 0.94
C LEU A 172 7.80 0.31 -0.42
N ILE A 173 8.53 0.06 -1.50
CA ILE A 173 8.08 0.30 -2.87
C ILE A 173 7.83 -1.05 -3.52
N ARG A 174 6.61 -1.24 -4.02
CA ARG A 174 6.20 -2.44 -4.75
C ARG A 174 5.82 -2.05 -6.17
N GLN A 175 6.64 -2.42 -7.12
CA GLN A 175 6.42 -2.17 -8.55
C GLN A 175 5.86 -3.45 -9.18
N ARG A 176 4.75 -3.33 -9.90
CA ARG A 176 4.03 -4.44 -10.51
C ARG A 176 3.93 -4.27 -12.01
N HIS A 177 4.27 -5.33 -12.74
CA HIS A 177 4.02 -5.51 -14.15
C HIS A 177 2.90 -6.54 -14.31
N VAL A 178 1.70 -6.09 -14.62
CA VAL A 178 0.48 -6.90 -14.60
C VAL A 178 0.07 -7.28 -16.02
N TYR A 179 -0.27 -8.56 -16.20
CA TYR A 179 -0.63 -9.15 -17.49
C TYR A 179 -1.95 -9.90 -17.40
N ASP A 180 -2.68 -9.95 -18.52
CA ASP A 180 -3.87 -10.77 -18.67
C ASP A 180 -3.57 -12.27 -18.91
N ILE A 181 -4.63 -13.06 -19.15
CA ILE A 181 -4.52 -14.49 -19.47
C ILE A 181 -3.74 -14.79 -20.76
N ASN A 182 -3.65 -13.82 -21.67
CA ASN A 182 -2.95 -13.90 -22.95
C ASN A 182 -1.53 -13.32 -22.88
N GLN A 183 -1.04 -13.01 -21.68
CA GLN A 183 0.25 -12.35 -21.45
C GLN A 183 0.37 -10.94 -22.05
N ILE A 184 -0.76 -10.29 -22.31
CA ILE A 184 -0.80 -8.90 -22.74
C ILE A 184 -0.58 -8.00 -21.52
N PRO A 185 0.35 -7.02 -21.57
CA PRO A 185 0.56 -6.10 -20.46
C PRO A 185 -0.65 -5.18 -20.27
N ILE A 186 -1.21 -5.14 -19.07
CA ILE A 186 -2.44 -4.43 -18.72
C ILE A 186 -2.18 -3.19 -17.86
N GLU A 187 -1.39 -3.36 -16.79
CA GLU A 187 -1.15 -2.31 -15.79
C GLU A 187 0.31 -2.29 -15.38
N TYR A 188 0.89 -1.09 -15.36
CA TYR A 188 2.16 -0.79 -14.69
C TYR A 188 1.83 -0.04 -13.40
N ASN A 189 2.02 -0.70 -12.27
CA ASN A 189 1.64 -0.15 -10.97
C ASN A 189 2.86 0.08 -10.08
N ILE A 190 2.86 1.20 -9.38
CA ILE A 190 3.82 1.49 -8.30
C ILE A 190 3.00 1.73 -7.03
N GLY A 191 3.26 0.96 -6.00
CA GLY A 191 2.71 1.13 -4.66
C GLY A 191 3.79 1.58 -3.68
N TYR A 192 3.54 2.69 -3.00
CA TYR A 192 4.37 3.21 -1.92
C TYR A 192 3.67 2.90 -0.60
N TYR A 193 4.25 2.04 0.21
CA TYR A 193 3.66 1.58 1.47
C TYR A 193 4.42 2.14 2.66
N ARG A 194 3.71 2.56 3.68
CA ARG A 194 4.32 2.89 4.98
C ARG A 194 4.97 1.63 5.57
N ALA A 195 6.26 1.71 5.87
CA ALA A 195 7.01 0.57 6.44
C ALA A 195 6.58 0.22 7.87
N ASP A 196 5.97 1.15 8.61
CA ASP A 196 5.42 0.91 9.95
C ASP A 196 4.04 0.22 9.95
N SER A 197 3.42 0.12 8.77
CA SER A 197 2.04 -0.37 8.62
C SER A 197 1.92 -1.61 7.75
N PHE A 198 2.91 -1.87 6.88
CA PHE A 198 2.85 -2.97 5.92
C PHE A 198 4.15 -3.80 5.94
N THR A 199 4.00 -5.11 6.03
CA THR A 199 5.08 -6.10 5.89
C THR A 199 4.76 -7.04 4.74
N TYR A 200 5.73 -7.29 3.87
CA TYR A 200 5.59 -8.21 2.75
C TYR A 200 6.29 -9.53 3.07
N THR A 201 5.53 -10.61 3.11
CA THR A 201 6.05 -11.95 3.42
C THR A 201 6.17 -12.78 2.15
N ILE A 202 7.33 -13.37 1.92
CA ILE A 202 7.58 -14.33 0.85
C ILE A 202 7.86 -15.67 1.51
N GLU A 203 7.12 -16.70 1.11
CA GLU A 203 7.39 -18.08 1.50
C GLU A 203 7.98 -18.80 0.29
N ALA A 204 9.18 -19.34 0.45
CA ALA A 204 9.87 -20.13 -0.57
C ALA A 204 10.09 -21.55 -0.05
N GLU A 205 9.70 -22.55 -0.85
CA GLU A 205 10.00 -23.96 -0.61
C GLU A 205 11.21 -24.37 -1.47
N ARG A 206 12.03 -25.31 -0.96
CA ARG A 206 13.22 -25.84 -1.62
C ARG A 206 12.97 -27.24 -2.14
#